data_2314f0133190d9038d34aa1c0e7ccf48
#
_entry.id   2314f0133190d9038d34aa1c0e7ccf48
#
_cell.length_a   1.000
_cell.length_b   1.000
_cell.length_c   1.000
_cell.angle_alpha   90.00
_cell.angle_beta   90.00
_cell.angle_gamma   90.00
#
_symmetry.space_group_name_H-M   'P 1'
#
loop_
_entity.id
_entity.type
_entity.pdbx_description
1 polymer ?
#
loop_
_entity_poly.entity_id
_entity_poly.type
_entity_poly.pdbx_seq_one_letter_code
_entity_poly.pdbx_strand_id
1 'polypeptide(L)'
;MELHSTTNFSDITPEILHLSSLSEQAGTISPDLYTKYDVKRGLRDLNGKGVLAGLTNISDVRATKIVDGKAVPAHGQLFYRGYNVEDLVKGFHNDDRFGFDEVTYLLLFNKLPNPEELASFSALLASYRSLPTSFVRDIIMKAPSKDMMNTLARSVLTLYSYDDRADDVSLPNVLRQCLQLISLCPMLSIYGYQAYSHYHDGNSLYIHQPSQTLSMAENILHILRPDGSYTPLEAKILDIALILHMEHGGGNNSSFTTRVVTSSLSDTYSVIAAASGSLKGPRHGGANIKVVQMFEEMKETVRDWKDDEEISCYLNRLLNKDAFDHAGLIYGVGHAVYSKSDPRAVIFKGFVEKLSEEKGLHDEFELYNSVERLAPQVISGERQMYKGVSVNVDFYSGFVYKMLGLPIELYTPIFAIARMVGWSAHRMEELATNGKIIRPAYKTLCVDRDYVDLADR
;
A
#
# COMPACT_ATOMS: atom_id res chain seq x y z
N MET A 1 -1.49 -31.92 -42.09
CA MET A 1 -1.63 -31.66 -40.64
C MET A 1 -1.09 -30.26 -40.41
N GLU A 2 -1.94 -29.25 -40.59
CA GLU A 2 -1.59 -27.87 -40.43
C GLU A 2 -1.35 -27.60 -38.93
N LEU A 3 -0.16 -27.19 -38.61
CA LEU A 3 0.21 -26.73 -37.28
C LEU A 3 -0.64 -25.49 -36.98
N HIS A 4 -1.53 -25.63 -36.01
CA HIS A 4 -2.34 -24.53 -35.49
C HIS A 4 -1.45 -23.31 -35.22
N SER A 5 -1.85 -22.16 -35.77
CA SER A 5 -1.29 -20.87 -35.44
C SER A 5 -1.28 -20.76 -33.91
N THR A 6 -0.14 -20.52 -33.32
CA THR A 6 -0.03 -20.22 -31.90
C THR A 6 -0.82 -18.94 -31.64
N THR A 7 -2.06 -19.08 -31.14
CA THR A 7 -2.81 -17.96 -30.60
C THR A 7 -1.92 -17.28 -29.56
N ASN A 8 -1.75 -15.96 -29.67
CA ASN A 8 -1.01 -15.21 -28.67
C ASN A 8 -1.69 -15.50 -27.29
N PHE A 9 -0.88 -15.78 -26.25
CA PHE A 9 -1.38 -16.09 -24.91
C PHE A 9 -2.37 -15.05 -24.37
N SER A 10 -2.33 -13.83 -24.89
CA SER A 10 -3.18 -12.69 -24.46
C SER A 10 -4.40 -12.44 -25.37
N ASP A 11 -4.63 -13.26 -26.42
CA ASP A 11 -5.71 -13.01 -27.36
C ASP A 11 -7.09 -13.28 -26.73
N ILE A 12 -8.00 -12.33 -26.93
CA ILE A 12 -9.41 -12.46 -26.59
C ILE A 12 -10.16 -12.90 -27.84
N THR A 13 -10.54 -14.17 -27.88
CA THR A 13 -11.22 -14.74 -29.05
C THR A 13 -12.73 -14.43 -29.01
N PRO A 14 -13.46 -14.59 -30.16
CA PRO A 14 -14.91 -14.44 -30.18
C PRO A 14 -15.64 -15.40 -29.22
N GLU A 15 -15.12 -16.61 -29.02
CA GLU A 15 -15.65 -17.59 -28.06
C GLU A 15 -15.50 -17.05 -26.62
N ILE A 16 -14.36 -16.47 -26.27
CA ILE A 16 -14.15 -15.85 -24.94
C ILE A 16 -15.11 -14.68 -24.73
N LEU A 17 -15.35 -13.84 -25.75
CA LEU A 17 -16.34 -12.75 -25.68
C LEU A 17 -17.75 -13.28 -25.45
N HIS A 18 -18.15 -14.34 -26.16
CA HIS A 18 -19.45 -14.98 -25.96
C HIS A 18 -19.60 -15.56 -24.55
N LEU A 19 -18.63 -16.36 -24.10
CA LEU A 19 -18.64 -16.97 -22.78
C LEU A 19 -18.58 -15.92 -21.66
N SER A 20 -17.87 -14.81 -21.83
CA SER A 20 -17.83 -13.71 -20.86
C SER A 20 -19.19 -13.03 -20.70
N SER A 21 -19.97 -12.89 -21.79
CA SER A 21 -21.34 -12.36 -21.75
C SER A 21 -22.28 -13.28 -20.95
N LEU A 22 -22.18 -14.60 -21.12
CA LEU A 22 -22.94 -15.56 -20.31
C LEU A 22 -22.56 -15.50 -18.83
N SER A 23 -21.25 -15.36 -18.53
CA SER A 23 -20.74 -15.24 -17.16
C SER A 23 -21.24 -13.94 -16.50
N GLU A 24 -21.27 -12.82 -17.23
CA GLU A 24 -21.77 -11.54 -16.74
C GLU A 24 -23.26 -11.61 -16.39
N GLN A 25 -24.07 -12.20 -17.26
CA GLN A 25 -25.51 -12.40 -17.01
C GLN A 25 -25.75 -13.29 -15.78
N ALA A 26 -24.99 -14.38 -15.66
CA ALA A 26 -25.11 -15.31 -14.52
C ALA A 26 -24.61 -14.70 -13.21
N GLY A 27 -23.60 -13.81 -13.25
CA GLY A 27 -22.94 -13.21 -12.07
C GLY A 27 -23.56 -11.91 -11.58
N THR A 28 -24.49 -11.31 -12.34
CA THR A 28 -25.08 -10.01 -11.98
C THR A 28 -26.08 -10.14 -10.84
N ILE A 29 -25.83 -9.42 -9.74
CA ILE A 29 -26.71 -9.38 -8.57
C ILE A 29 -27.30 -7.97 -8.46
N SER A 30 -28.64 -7.86 -8.38
CA SER A 30 -29.33 -6.58 -8.21
C SER A 30 -28.90 -5.92 -6.89
N PRO A 31 -28.53 -4.60 -6.95
CA PRO A 31 -28.16 -3.84 -5.75
C PRO A 31 -29.18 -3.88 -4.62
N ASP A 32 -30.47 -3.96 -4.92
CA ASP A 32 -31.55 -3.99 -3.93
C ASP A 32 -31.51 -5.22 -3.03
N LEU A 33 -30.95 -6.34 -3.52
CA LEU A 33 -30.83 -7.57 -2.75
C LEU A 33 -29.85 -7.42 -1.57
N TYR A 34 -28.82 -6.57 -1.70
CA TYR A 34 -27.90 -6.27 -0.58
C TYR A 34 -28.64 -5.58 0.57
N THR A 35 -29.52 -4.64 0.25
CA THR A 35 -30.38 -3.98 1.24
C THR A 35 -31.42 -4.96 1.81
N LYS A 36 -32.07 -5.73 0.95
CA LYS A 36 -33.10 -6.73 1.36
C LYS A 36 -32.57 -7.76 2.36
N TYR A 37 -31.33 -8.21 2.18
CA TYR A 37 -30.70 -9.23 3.04
C TYR A 37 -29.75 -8.65 4.07
N ASP A 38 -29.72 -7.31 4.25
CA ASP A 38 -28.83 -6.60 5.16
C ASP A 38 -27.34 -6.94 4.98
N VAL A 39 -26.91 -7.14 3.71
CA VAL A 39 -25.51 -7.46 3.39
C VAL A 39 -24.67 -6.18 3.37
N LYS A 40 -23.65 -6.14 4.20
CA LYS A 40 -22.70 -5.01 4.27
C LYS A 40 -21.66 -5.13 3.16
N ARG A 41 -21.90 -4.48 2.01
CA ARG A 41 -20.96 -4.52 0.86
C ARG A 41 -19.59 -3.94 1.27
N GLY A 42 -18.54 -4.69 0.93
CA GLY A 42 -17.18 -4.31 1.35
C GLY A 42 -16.98 -4.32 2.86
N LEU A 43 -17.82 -5.07 3.61
CA LEU A 43 -17.83 -5.12 5.08
C LEU A 43 -18.02 -3.74 5.73
N ARG A 44 -18.82 -2.86 5.07
CA ARG A 44 -19.18 -1.54 5.60
C ARG A 44 -20.68 -1.30 5.51
N ASP A 45 -21.21 -0.65 6.54
CA ASP A 45 -22.58 -0.16 6.57
C ASP A 45 -22.73 1.08 5.67
N LEU A 46 -23.96 1.45 5.33
CA LEU A 46 -24.29 2.62 4.50
C LEU A 46 -23.80 3.94 5.14
N ASN A 47 -23.73 4.01 6.47
CA ASN A 47 -23.15 5.14 7.19
C ASN A 47 -21.61 5.16 7.22
N GLY A 48 -20.96 4.20 6.53
CA GLY A 48 -19.51 4.05 6.45
C GLY A 48 -18.87 3.33 7.64
N LYS A 49 -19.63 2.86 8.65
CA LYS A 49 -19.11 2.09 9.78
C LYS A 49 -18.67 0.69 9.30
N GLY A 50 -17.43 0.30 9.63
CA GLY A 50 -16.94 -1.05 9.34
C GLY A 50 -17.60 -2.12 10.19
N VAL A 51 -17.77 -3.34 9.62
CA VAL A 51 -18.11 -4.54 10.37
C VAL A 51 -16.94 -4.88 11.30
N LEU A 52 -17.21 -5.14 12.57
CA LEU A 52 -16.20 -5.61 13.51
C LEU A 52 -15.86 -7.08 13.21
N ALA A 53 -14.77 -7.31 12.47
CA ALA A 53 -14.37 -8.62 11.98
C ALA A 53 -13.35 -9.32 12.90
N GLY A 54 -12.69 -8.60 13.80
CA GLY A 54 -11.68 -9.17 14.70
C GLY A 54 -11.16 -8.17 15.72
N LEU A 55 -10.22 -8.62 16.54
CA LEU A 55 -9.53 -7.83 17.56
C LEU A 55 -8.04 -7.73 17.20
N THR A 56 -7.39 -6.63 17.57
CA THR A 56 -5.96 -6.43 17.39
C THR A 56 -5.37 -5.54 18.48
N ASN A 57 -4.13 -5.84 18.86
CA ASN A 57 -3.31 -4.99 19.73
C ASN A 57 -2.26 -4.20 18.93
N ILE A 58 -2.23 -4.31 17.59
CA ILE A 58 -1.14 -3.77 16.76
C ILE A 58 -1.31 -2.28 16.54
N SER A 59 -2.53 -1.85 16.17
CA SER A 59 -2.78 -0.45 15.86
C SER A 59 -4.22 -0.04 16.14
N ASP A 60 -4.42 1.28 16.27
CA ASP A 60 -5.73 1.89 16.44
C ASP A 60 -5.84 3.14 15.55
N VAL A 61 -6.92 3.21 14.77
CA VAL A 61 -7.19 4.27 13.80
C VAL A 61 -8.42 5.03 14.26
N ARG A 62 -8.24 6.21 14.84
CA ARG A 62 -9.31 7.02 15.42
C ARG A 62 -9.61 8.24 14.56
N ALA A 63 -10.90 8.50 14.35
CA ALA A 63 -11.40 9.69 13.66
C ALA A 63 -12.61 10.31 14.34
N THR A 64 -12.99 9.81 15.51
CA THR A 64 -14.12 10.29 16.30
C THR A 64 -13.73 10.41 17.76
N LYS A 65 -14.40 11.33 18.47
CA LYS A 65 -14.36 11.44 19.95
C LYS A 65 -15.76 11.37 20.49
N ILE A 66 -15.88 10.94 21.73
CA ILE A 66 -17.17 10.92 22.43
C ILE A 66 -17.39 12.29 23.11
N VAL A 67 -18.50 12.94 22.77
CA VAL A 67 -18.98 14.17 23.42
C VAL A 67 -20.44 13.95 23.79
N ASP A 68 -20.75 14.09 25.04
CA ASP A 68 -22.10 13.87 25.60
C ASP A 68 -22.70 12.51 25.20
N GLY A 69 -21.87 11.45 25.24
CA GLY A 69 -22.25 10.08 24.87
C GLY A 69 -22.44 9.82 23.39
N LYS A 70 -22.19 10.79 22.50
CA LYS A 70 -22.29 10.66 21.04
C LYS A 70 -20.92 10.73 20.40
N ALA A 71 -20.70 9.87 19.39
CA ALA A 71 -19.49 9.94 18.57
C ALA A 71 -19.59 11.14 17.62
N VAL A 72 -18.62 12.06 17.73
CA VAL A 72 -18.49 13.22 16.83
C VAL A 72 -17.18 13.15 16.06
N PRO A 73 -17.12 13.64 14.80
CA PRO A 73 -15.89 13.69 14.02
C PRO A 73 -14.78 14.46 14.76
N ALA A 74 -13.57 13.89 14.77
CA ALA A 74 -12.37 14.49 15.37
C ALA A 74 -11.23 14.49 14.35
N HIS A 75 -10.15 15.20 14.65
CA HIS A 75 -8.89 15.03 13.93
C HIS A 75 -8.45 13.58 14.03
N GLY A 76 -7.95 13.05 12.92
CA GLY A 76 -7.48 11.68 12.86
C GLY A 76 -6.29 11.45 13.78
N GLN A 77 -6.25 10.27 14.37
CA GLN A 77 -5.12 9.80 15.17
C GLN A 77 -4.80 8.37 14.73
N LEU A 78 -3.52 8.04 14.72
CA LEU A 78 -3.00 6.72 14.43
C LEU A 78 -2.08 6.29 15.57
N PHE A 79 -2.35 5.13 16.14
CA PHE A 79 -1.56 4.58 17.23
C PHE A 79 -0.93 3.26 16.79
N TYR A 80 0.36 3.10 17.05
CA TYR A 80 1.10 1.85 16.91
C TYR A 80 1.35 1.28 18.31
N ARG A 81 0.76 0.14 18.63
CA ARG A 81 0.87 -0.48 19.97
C ARG A 81 0.58 0.50 21.13
N GLY A 82 -0.38 1.43 20.92
CA GLY A 82 -0.76 2.41 21.91
C GLY A 82 0.03 3.72 21.90
N TYR A 83 1.12 3.81 21.14
CA TYR A 83 1.89 5.05 20.94
C TYR A 83 1.36 5.82 19.75
N ASN A 84 1.14 7.14 19.94
CA ASN A 84 0.74 8.01 18.82
C ASN A 84 1.88 8.11 17.81
N VAL A 85 1.58 7.91 16.52
CA VAL A 85 2.58 7.97 15.45
C VAL A 85 3.27 9.33 15.35
N GLU A 86 2.55 10.43 15.67
CA GLU A 86 3.13 11.77 15.71
C GLU A 86 4.22 11.89 16.78
N ASP A 87 4.00 11.30 17.97
CA ASP A 87 4.97 11.33 19.06
C ASP A 87 6.18 10.44 18.75
N LEU A 88 5.96 9.30 18.10
CA LEU A 88 7.05 8.45 17.62
C LEU A 88 7.94 9.21 16.65
N VAL A 89 7.34 9.84 15.61
CA VAL A 89 8.08 10.62 14.60
C VAL A 89 8.84 11.78 15.26
N LYS A 90 8.22 12.52 16.17
CA LYS A 90 8.89 13.59 16.91
C LYS A 90 10.07 13.08 17.75
N GLY A 91 9.91 11.91 18.39
CA GLY A 91 10.94 11.33 19.25
C GLY A 91 12.25 11.09 18.49
N PHE A 92 12.23 10.26 17.46
CA PHE A 92 13.46 9.97 16.70
C PHE A 92 13.94 11.13 15.84
N HIS A 93 13.04 12.03 15.40
CA HIS A 93 13.44 13.25 14.69
C HIS A 93 14.23 14.22 15.59
N ASN A 94 13.78 14.42 16.83
CA ASN A 94 14.47 15.29 17.79
C ASN A 94 15.84 14.74 18.18
N ASP A 95 15.99 13.40 18.19
CA ASP A 95 17.26 12.73 18.48
C ASP A 95 18.17 12.60 17.25
N ASP A 96 17.74 13.13 16.10
CA ASP A 96 18.43 13.02 14.81
C ASP A 96 18.74 11.56 14.39
N ARG A 97 17.87 10.61 14.71
CA ARG A 97 17.99 9.16 14.39
C ARG A 97 17.01 8.73 13.31
N PHE A 98 17.24 7.54 12.75
CA PHE A 98 16.29 6.82 11.94
C PHE A 98 15.35 6.00 12.83
N GLY A 99 14.06 5.95 12.47
CA GLY A 99 13.02 5.33 13.30
C GLY A 99 12.51 3.98 12.78
N PHE A 100 12.84 3.57 11.54
CA PHE A 100 12.28 2.37 10.92
C PHE A 100 12.47 1.11 11.77
N ASP A 101 13.68 0.83 12.25
CA ASP A 101 13.98 -0.37 13.03
C ASP A 101 13.31 -0.34 14.40
N GLU A 102 13.28 0.83 15.06
CA GLU A 102 12.59 1.03 16.34
C GLU A 102 11.09 0.77 16.24
N VAL A 103 10.44 1.32 15.22
CA VAL A 103 9.00 1.13 15.00
C VAL A 103 8.69 -0.29 14.55
N THR A 104 9.59 -0.93 13.79
CA THR A 104 9.50 -2.36 13.46
C THR A 104 9.53 -3.22 14.72
N TYR A 105 10.46 -2.94 15.63
CA TYR A 105 10.55 -3.61 16.92
C TYR A 105 9.27 -3.41 17.75
N LEU A 106 8.79 -2.17 17.83
CA LEU A 106 7.54 -1.85 18.54
C LEU A 106 6.35 -2.65 17.99
N LEU A 107 6.14 -2.65 16.68
CA LEU A 107 5.01 -3.33 16.05
C LEU A 107 5.05 -4.85 16.23
N LEU A 108 6.24 -5.45 16.18
CA LEU A 108 6.40 -6.90 16.34
C LEU A 108 6.32 -7.33 17.80
N PHE A 109 6.91 -6.58 18.74
CA PHE A 109 7.13 -7.02 20.12
C PHE A 109 6.34 -6.24 21.19
N ASN A 110 5.55 -5.23 20.79
CA ASN A 110 4.75 -4.41 21.70
C ASN A 110 5.58 -3.70 22.80
N LYS A 111 6.81 -3.30 22.47
CA LYS A 111 7.75 -2.64 23.38
C LYS A 111 8.66 -1.71 22.57
N LEU A 112 8.93 -0.51 23.07
CA LEU A 112 10.03 0.30 22.56
C LEU A 112 11.36 -0.31 23.02
N PRO A 113 12.34 -0.53 22.11
CA PRO A 113 13.63 -1.08 22.48
C PRO A 113 14.45 -0.07 23.29
N ASN A 114 15.25 -0.57 24.22
CA ASN A 114 16.34 0.23 24.77
C ASN A 114 17.51 0.30 23.75
N PRO A 115 18.54 1.13 23.97
CA PRO A 115 19.65 1.31 23.01
C PRO A 115 20.37 0.00 22.63
N GLU A 116 20.56 -0.92 23.57
CA GLU A 116 21.21 -2.21 23.32
C GLU A 116 20.32 -3.14 22.51
N GLU A 117 19.03 -3.20 22.85
CA GLU A 117 18.03 -3.97 22.10
C GLU A 117 17.88 -3.45 20.66
N LEU A 118 17.85 -2.12 20.48
CA LEU A 118 17.76 -1.52 19.15
C LEU A 118 19.01 -1.86 18.32
N ALA A 119 20.20 -1.69 18.87
CA ALA A 119 21.45 -1.99 18.17
C ALA A 119 21.51 -3.47 17.76
N SER A 120 21.17 -4.38 18.67
CA SER A 120 21.14 -5.83 18.40
C SER A 120 20.10 -6.19 17.33
N PHE A 121 18.94 -5.56 17.37
CA PHE A 121 17.86 -5.80 16.40
C PHE A 121 18.22 -5.26 15.02
N SER A 122 18.79 -4.05 14.92
CA SER A 122 19.26 -3.48 13.66
C SER A 122 20.37 -4.33 13.04
N ALA A 123 21.30 -4.84 13.86
CA ALA A 123 22.34 -5.76 13.38
C ALA A 123 21.74 -7.08 12.86
N LEU A 124 20.70 -7.60 13.52
CA LEU A 124 19.98 -8.80 13.04
C LEU A 124 19.32 -8.55 11.68
N LEU A 125 18.57 -7.45 11.52
CA LEU A 125 17.95 -7.10 10.24
C LEU A 125 19.01 -6.91 9.14
N ALA A 126 20.12 -6.25 9.46
CA ALA A 126 21.23 -6.06 8.52
C ALA A 126 21.83 -7.39 8.07
N SER A 127 21.96 -8.37 8.97
CA SER A 127 22.50 -9.71 8.64
C SER A 127 21.66 -10.48 7.62
N TYR A 128 20.37 -10.15 7.50
CA TYR A 128 19.47 -10.78 6.53
C TYR A 128 19.46 -10.09 5.14
N ARG A 129 20.22 -9.02 4.94
CA ARG A 129 20.30 -8.31 3.65
C ARG A 129 21.15 -9.06 2.62
N SER A 130 20.82 -10.33 2.38
CA SER A 130 21.49 -11.17 1.39
C SER A 130 20.52 -12.14 0.75
N LEU A 131 20.42 -12.10 -0.58
CA LEU A 131 19.62 -13.04 -1.35
C LEU A 131 20.38 -14.36 -1.57
N PRO A 132 19.67 -15.49 -1.79
CA PRO A 132 20.29 -16.73 -2.16
C PRO A 132 21.20 -16.61 -3.39
N THR A 133 22.24 -17.43 -3.49
CA THR A 133 23.17 -17.42 -4.61
C THR A 133 22.45 -17.51 -5.96
N SER A 134 22.80 -16.64 -6.88
CA SER A 134 22.23 -16.54 -8.23
C SER A 134 20.76 -16.12 -8.31
N PHE A 135 20.07 -15.85 -7.16
CA PHE A 135 18.64 -15.48 -7.16
C PHE A 135 18.34 -14.27 -8.06
N VAL A 136 19.17 -13.23 -8.01
CA VAL A 136 19.00 -12.03 -8.85
C VAL A 136 19.03 -12.40 -10.31
N ARG A 137 20.05 -13.14 -10.75
CA ARG A 137 20.24 -13.56 -12.15
C ARG A 137 19.11 -14.49 -12.63
N ASP A 138 18.81 -15.52 -11.86
CA ASP A 138 17.98 -16.64 -12.31
C ASP A 138 16.48 -16.40 -12.12
N ILE A 139 16.10 -15.54 -11.17
CA ILE A 139 14.71 -15.27 -10.83
C ILE A 139 14.29 -13.84 -11.23
N ILE A 140 15.02 -12.83 -10.77
CA ILE A 140 14.62 -11.43 -11.00
C ILE A 140 14.89 -11.02 -12.44
N MET A 141 16.11 -11.24 -12.94
CA MET A 141 16.54 -10.77 -14.26
C MET A 141 16.03 -11.62 -15.42
N LYS A 142 15.70 -12.89 -15.20
CA LYS A 142 15.33 -13.81 -16.28
C LYS A 142 13.98 -13.49 -16.92
N ALA A 143 13.05 -12.91 -16.17
CA ALA A 143 11.72 -12.54 -16.67
C ALA A 143 11.30 -11.20 -16.06
N PRO A 144 11.91 -10.08 -16.48
CA PRO A 144 11.57 -8.76 -15.98
C PRO A 144 10.09 -8.44 -16.30
N SER A 145 9.38 -7.94 -15.32
CA SER A 145 7.96 -7.55 -15.44
C SER A 145 7.86 -6.03 -15.55
N LYS A 146 6.87 -5.54 -16.30
CA LYS A 146 6.49 -4.12 -16.28
C LYS A 146 5.82 -3.69 -14.98
N ASP A 147 5.44 -4.64 -14.15
CA ASP A 147 4.77 -4.43 -12.85
C ASP A 147 5.68 -4.90 -11.71
N MET A 148 6.20 -3.95 -10.95
CA MET A 148 7.13 -4.22 -9.86
C MET A 148 6.49 -4.98 -8.70
N MET A 149 5.19 -4.79 -8.44
CA MET A 149 4.46 -5.57 -7.44
C MET A 149 4.31 -7.04 -7.85
N ASN A 150 4.16 -7.31 -9.16
CA ASN A 150 4.21 -8.69 -9.67
C ASN A 150 5.60 -9.31 -9.46
N THR A 151 6.66 -8.56 -9.77
CA THR A 151 8.03 -9.02 -9.54
C THR A 151 8.28 -9.30 -8.06
N LEU A 152 7.83 -8.43 -7.16
CA LEU A 152 7.95 -8.61 -5.71
C LEU A 152 7.22 -9.88 -5.25
N ALA A 153 5.93 -10.03 -5.57
CA ALA A 153 5.12 -11.17 -5.14
C ALA A 153 5.68 -12.50 -5.66
N ARG A 154 6.09 -12.54 -6.92
CA ARG A 154 6.71 -13.71 -7.55
C ARG A 154 8.05 -14.07 -6.89
N SER A 155 8.87 -13.06 -6.59
CA SER A 155 10.15 -13.26 -5.91
C SER A 155 9.96 -13.78 -4.48
N VAL A 156 8.98 -13.24 -3.75
CA VAL A 156 8.60 -13.74 -2.42
C VAL A 156 8.17 -15.20 -2.49
N LEU A 157 7.28 -15.58 -3.41
CA LEU A 157 6.87 -16.98 -3.59
C LEU A 157 8.04 -17.89 -3.94
N THR A 158 9.00 -17.41 -4.74
CA THR A 158 10.15 -18.22 -5.11
C THR A 158 11.11 -18.47 -3.94
N LEU A 159 11.20 -17.53 -2.97
CA LEU A 159 12.01 -17.72 -1.76
C LEU A 159 11.57 -18.93 -0.92
N TYR A 160 10.30 -19.34 -1.01
CA TYR A 160 9.81 -20.59 -0.44
C TYR A 160 10.71 -21.80 -0.77
N SER A 161 11.14 -21.90 -2.04
CA SER A 161 11.97 -23.02 -2.51
C SER A 161 13.42 -23.01 -2.00
N TYR A 162 13.83 -21.95 -1.31
CA TYR A 162 15.14 -21.81 -0.68
C TYR A 162 15.10 -21.91 0.84
N ASP A 163 13.93 -22.18 1.43
CA ASP A 163 13.73 -22.32 2.87
C ASP A 163 13.32 -23.76 3.22
N ASP A 164 14.24 -24.53 3.77
CA ASP A 164 13.98 -25.93 4.18
C ASP A 164 12.88 -26.05 5.26
N ARG A 165 12.48 -24.94 5.89
CA ARG A 165 11.42 -24.87 6.90
C ARG A 165 10.26 -23.97 6.45
N ALA A 166 9.99 -23.90 5.15
CA ALA A 166 8.99 -23.00 4.59
C ALA A 166 7.59 -23.22 5.21
N ASP A 167 7.18 -24.47 5.42
CA ASP A 167 5.86 -24.85 5.94
C ASP A 167 5.76 -24.89 7.48
N ASP A 168 6.85 -24.62 8.19
CA ASP A 168 6.83 -24.58 9.65
C ASP A 168 6.19 -23.27 10.14
N VAL A 169 4.95 -23.36 10.59
CA VAL A 169 4.16 -22.23 11.11
C VAL A 169 4.39 -21.95 12.60
N SER A 170 5.40 -22.55 13.23
CA SER A 170 5.77 -22.20 14.60
C SER A 170 6.18 -20.73 14.70
N LEU A 171 5.82 -20.07 15.80
CA LEU A 171 6.11 -18.64 15.99
C LEU A 171 7.58 -18.26 15.79
N PRO A 172 8.58 -19.03 16.30
CA PRO A 172 10.00 -18.72 16.07
C PRO A 172 10.38 -18.76 14.59
N ASN A 173 9.88 -19.75 13.83
CA ASN A 173 10.17 -19.86 12.41
C ASN A 173 9.48 -18.77 11.58
N VAL A 174 8.21 -18.51 11.85
CA VAL A 174 7.46 -17.42 11.16
C VAL A 174 8.10 -16.06 11.46
N LEU A 175 8.54 -15.80 12.70
CA LEU A 175 9.26 -14.56 13.02
C LEU A 175 10.56 -14.45 12.21
N ARG A 176 11.36 -15.50 12.13
CA ARG A 176 12.57 -15.54 11.29
C ARG A 176 12.24 -15.19 9.83
N GLN A 177 11.24 -15.84 9.25
CA GLN A 177 10.80 -15.59 7.86
C GLN A 177 10.33 -14.14 7.66
N CYS A 178 9.55 -13.60 8.59
CA CYS A 178 9.10 -12.21 8.55
C CYS A 178 10.28 -11.21 8.59
N LEU A 179 11.24 -11.40 9.51
CA LEU A 179 12.41 -10.52 9.60
C LEU A 179 13.30 -10.59 8.35
N GLN A 180 13.44 -11.78 7.77
CA GLN A 180 14.14 -11.96 6.49
C GLN A 180 13.40 -11.21 5.37
N LEU A 181 12.08 -11.37 5.23
CA LEU A 181 11.31 -10.69 4.20
C LEU A 181 11.31 -9.16 4.37
N ILE A 182 11.23 -8.63 5.59
CA ILE A 182 11.38 -7.19 5.86
C ILE A 182 12.74 -6.70 5.33
N SER A 183 13.81 -7.45 5.57
CA SER A 183 15.17 -7.07 5.16
C SER A 183 15.42 -7.24 3.65
N LEU A 184 14.77 -8.23 3.00
CA LEU A 184 14.96 -8.57 1.59
C LEU A 184 14.06 -7.76 0.64
N CYS A 185 12.89 -7.30 1.12
CA CYS A 185 11.89 -6.65 0.29
C CYS A 185 12.43 -5.45 -0.53
N PRO A 186 13.30 -4.56 0.01
CA PRO A 186 13.93 -3.50 -0.77
C PRO A 186 14.72 -4.03 -1.96
N MET A 187 15.55 -5.07 -1.76
CA MET A 187 16.33 -5.67 -2.84
C MET A 187 15.45 -6.29 -3.91
N LEU A 188 14.42 -7.06 -3.50
CA LEU A 188 13.48 -7.69 -4.44
C LEU A 188 12.77 -6.65 -5.31
N SER A 189 12.38 -5.52 -4.72
CA SER A 189 11.70 -4.43 -5.41
C SER A 189 12.64 -3.66 -6.35
N ILE A 190 13.79 -3.23 -5.84
CA ILE A 190 14.71 -2.35 -6.58
C ILE A 190 15.44 -3.12 -7.66
N TYR A 191 15.92 -4.34 -7.41
CA TYR A 191 16.53 -5.16 -8.44
C TYR A 191 15.52 -5.56 -9.53
N GLY A 192 14.25 -5.73 -9.15
CA GLY A 192 13.17 -5.89 -10.10
C GLY A 192 13.02 -4.68 -11.02
N TYR A 193 13.08 -3.47 -10.46
CA TYR A 193 13.06 -2.22 -11.22
C TYR A 193 14.31 -2.08 -12.11
N GLN A 194 15.49 -2.38 -11.60
CA GLN A 194 16.72 -2.31 -12.38
C GLN A 194 16.68 -3.27 -13.59
N ALA A 195 16.14 -4.48 -13.39
CA ALA A 195 15.92 -5.41 -14.49
C ALA A 195 14.89 -4.88 -15.50
N TYR A 196 13.77 -4.32 -15.04
CA TYR A 196 12.77 -3.69 -15.91
C TYR A 196 13.38 -2.54 -16.71
N SER A 197 14.01 -1.60 -16.04
CA SER A 197 14.63 -0.43 -16.68
C SER A 197 15.70 -0.81 -17.71
N HIS A 198 16.48 -1.85 -17.43
CA HIS A 198 17.47 -2.35 -18.36
C HIS A 198 16.85 -3.00 -19.61
N TYR A 199 15.91 -3.94 -19.43
CA TYR A 199 15.39 -4.74 -20.53
C TYR A 199 14.27 -4.06 -21.33
N HIS A 200 13.50 -3.16 -20.71
CA HIS A 200 12.39 -2.48 -21.37
C HIS A 200 12.69 -1.05 -21.78
N ASP A 201 13.48 -0.31 -20.99
CA ASP A 201 13.80 1.09 -21.26
C ASP A 201 15.21 1.29 -21.86
N GLY A 202 16.02 0.22 -21.91
CA GLY A 202 17.38 0.26 -22.50
C GLY A 202 18.42 0.97 -21.62
N ASN A 203 18.13 1.18 -20.34
CA ASN A 203 19.05 1.83 -19.40
C ASN A 203 20.19 0.88 -18.97
N SER A 204 21.27 1.44 -18.43
CA SER A 204 22.34 0.66 -17.83
C SER A 204 21.85 -0.10 -16.61
N LEU A 205 22.33 -1.33 -16.43
CA LEU A 205 22.00 -2.16 -15.29
C LEU A 205 22.92 -1.84 -14.10
N TYR A 206 22.30 -1.48 -12.96
CA TYR A 206 23.00 -1.25 -11.69
C TYR A 206 22.50 -2.24 -10.65
N ILE A 207 23.41 -2.99 -10.01
CA ILE A 207 23.11 -3.93 -8.93
C ILE A 207 24.08 -3.64 -7.79
N HIS A 208 23.74 -2.62 -6.99
CA HIS A 208 24.50 -2.29 -5.78
C HIS A 208 24.15 -3.26 -4.65
N GLN A 209 25.17 -3.68 -3.91
CA GLN A 209 24.99 -4.48 -2.72
C GLN A 209 24.50 -3.59 -1.56
N PRO A 210 23.53 -4.05 -0.74
CA PRO A 210 23.12 -3.30 0.43
C PRO A 210 24.25 -3.25 1.45
N SER A 211 24.35 -2.13 2.16
CA SER A 211 25.26 -1.98 3.28
C SER A 211 24.66 -2.55 4.56
N GLN A 212 25.50 -3.13 5.40
CA GLN A 212 25.09 -3.61 6.73
C GLN A 212 25.05 -2.48 7.78
N THR A 213 25.63 -1.32 7.48
CA THR A 213 25.72 -0.18 8.41
C THR A 213 24.74 0.93 8.14
N LEU A 214 24.14 0.96 6.94
CA LEU A 214 23.14 1.97 6.58
C LEU A 214 21.75 1.58 7.12
N SER A 215 20.93 2.58 7.44
CA SER A 215 19.51 2.40 7.77
C SER A 215 18.72 1.82 6.59
N MET A 216 17.45 1.47 6.81
CA MET A 216 16.57 0.98 5.74
C MET A 216 16.41 2.01 4.62
N ALA A 217 16.12 3.26 4.98
CA ALA A 217 15.92 4.34 4.00
C ALA A 217 17.19 4.66 3.20
N GLU A 218 18.33 4.74 3.88
CA GLU A 218 19.62 4.95 3.21
C GLU A 218 19.95 3.81 2.25
N ASN A 219 19.73 2.56 2.64
CA ASN A 219 19.95 1.40 1.76
C ASN A 219 19.05 1.44 0.52
N ILE A 220 17.77 1.83 0.66
CA ILE A 220 16.87 1.97 -0.49
C ILE A 220 17.44 2.97 -1.51
N LEU A 221 17.86 4.15 -1.06
CA LEU A 221 18.44 5.17 -1.92
C LEU A 221 19.79 4.72 -2.52
N HIS A 222 20.63 4.10 -1.69
CA HIS A 222 21.94 3.59 -2.10
C HIS A 222 21.84 2.52 -3.20
N ILE A 223 20.97 1.52 -3.06
CA ILE A 223 20.87 0.45 -4.05
C ILE A 223 20.06 0.84 -5.30
N LEU A 224 19.25 1.92 -5.21
CA LEU A 224 18.46 2.41 -6.34
C LEU A 224 19.26 3.30 -7.27
N ARG A 225 20.04 4.23 -6.75
CA ARG A 225 20.70 5.28 -7.52
C ARG A 225 21.98 4.80 -8.15
N PRO A 226 22.27 5.18 -9.42
CA PRO A 226 23.47 4.70 -10.14
C PRO A 226 24.79 4.95 -9.42
N ASP A 227 24.91 6.08 -8.72
CA ASP A 227 26.09 6.48 -7.94
C ASP A 227 25.98 6.17 -6.43
N GLY A 228 24.83 5.64 -5.99
CA GLY A 228 24.55 5.35 -4.60
C GLY A 228 24.44 6.57 -3.69
N SER A 229 24.40 7.80 -4.24
CA SER A 229 24.40 9.04 -3.47
C SER A 229 23.01 9.47 -3.01
N TYR A 230 22.95 10.15 -1.87
CA TYR A 230 21.72 10.76 -1.32
C TYR A 230 22.10 11.85 -0.30
N THR A 231 21.17 12.78 -0.04
CA THR A 231 21.35 13.75 1.04
C THR A 231 20.81 13.20 2.37
N PRO A 232 21.31 13.68 3.53
CA PRO A 232 20.75 13.29 4.83
C PRO A 232 19.25 13.60 4.95
N LEU A 233 18.78 14.70 4.36
CA LEU A 233 17.37 15.07 4.38
C LEU A 233 16.51 14.06 3.57
N GLU A 234 16.97 13.64 2.40
CA GLU A 234 16.29 12.62 1.58
C GLU A 234 16.12 11.30 2.35
N ALA A 235 17.18 10.83 3.00
CA ALA A 235 17.14 9.59 3.78
C ALA A 235 16.18 9.70 4.97
N LYS A 236 16.20 10.82 5.71
CA LYS A 236 15.28 11.08 6.84
C LYS A 236 13.83 11.12 6.40
N ILE A 237 13.52 11.78 5.30
CA ILE A 237 12.15 11.89 4.79
C ILE A 237 11.66 10.55 4.27
N LEU A 238 12.51 9.76 3.62
CA LEU A 238 12.15 8.40 3.21
C LEU A 238 11.89 7.50 4.42
N ASP A 239 12.69 7.59 5.48
CA ASP A 239 12.47 6.84 6.72
C ASP A 239 11.11 7.16 7.35
N ILE A 240 10.76 8.44 7.44
CA ILE A 240 9.44 8.89 7.91
C ILE A 240 8.33 8.33 6.99
N ALA A 241 8.52 8.40 5.67
CA ALA A 241 7.59 7.84 4.70
C ALA A 241 7.34 6.36 4.95
N LEU A 242 8.39 5.58 5.16
CA LEU A 242 8.28 4.16 5.48
C LEU A 242 7.48 3.95 6.77
N ILE A 243 7.79 4.69 7.85
CA ILE A 243 7.09 4.55 9.14
C ILE A 243 5.60 4.84 9.01
N LEU A 244 5.21 5.90 8.28
CA LEU A 244 3.81 6.28 8.10
C LEU A 244 3.01 5.26 7.27
N HIS A 245 3.68 4.40 6.50
CA HIS A 245 3.07 3.35 5.71
C HIS A 245 3.07 1.96 6.37
N MET A 246 3.81 1.76 7.48
CA MET A 246 3.98 0.44 8.11
C MET A 246 2.67 -0.23 8.47
N GLU A 247 1.71 0.52 9.04
CA GLU A 247 0.48 -0.05 9.58
C GLU A 247 -0.70 0.93 9.49
N HIS A 248 -1.91 0.42 9.29
CA HIS A 248 -3.12 1.22 9.26
C HIS A 248 -4.38 0.40 9.58
N GLY A 249 -4.32 -0.44 10.59
CA GLY A 249 -5.44 -1.22 11.10
C GLY A 249 -5.62 -2.59 10.45
N GLY A 250 -6.09 -3.54 11.23
CA GLY A 250 -6.33 -4.93 10.78
C GLY A 250 -7.45 -5.07 9.74
N GLY A 251 -8.30 -4.06 9.58
CA GLY A 251 -9.33 -3.98 8.52
C GLY A 251 -8.84 -3.38 7.20
N ASN A 252 -7.58 -2.96 7.10
CA ASN A 252 -6.97 -2.61 5.83
C ASN A 252 -6.95 -3.83 4.90
N ASN A 253 -7.25 -3.66 3.60
CA ASN A 253 -7.49 -4.79 2.69
C ASN A 253 -6.33 -5.79 2.66
N SER A 254 -5.09 -5.35 2.56
CA SER A 254 -3.93 -6.25 2.54
C SER A 254 -3.61 -6.85 3.92
N SER A 255 -3.82 -6.12 5.02
CA SER A 255 -3.69 -6.65 6.39
C SER A 255 -4.78 -7.69 6.69
N PHE A 256 -6.00 -7.46 6.24
CA PHE A 256 -7.09 -8.43 6.34
C PHE A 256 -6.82 -9.67 5.50
N THR A 257 -6.32 -9.52 4.27
CA THR A 257 -5.86 -10.63 3.43
C THR A 257 -4.79 -11.47 4.15
N THR A 258 -3.80 -10.81 4.79
CA THR A 258 -2.80 -11.47 5.62
C THR A 258 -3.45 -12.35 6.70
N ARG A 259 -4.42 -11.82 7.44
CA ARG A 259 -5.14 -12.58 8.48
C ARG A 259 -5.94 -13.73 7.89
N VAL A 260 -6.68 -13.51 6.80
CA VAL A 260 -7.48 -14.55 6.14
C VAL A 260 -6.61 -15.72 5.71
N VAL A 261 -5.49 -15.46 5.00
CA VAL A 261 -4.61 -16.53 4.53
C VAL A 261 -3.85 -17.17 5.69
N THR A 262 -3.42 -16.40 6.70
CA THR A 262 -2.79 -16.94 7.91
C THR A 262 -3.72 -17.87 8.67
N SER A 263 -5.03 -17.56 8.75
CA SER A 263 -6.01 -18.37 9.47
C SER A 263 -6.20 -19.78 8.92
N SER A 264 -5.79 -20.02 7.66
CA SER A 264 -5.73 -21.35 7.06
C SER A 264 -4.44 -22.12 7.37
N LEU A 265 -3.51 -21.52 8.14
CA LEU A 265 -2.18 -22.05 8.44
C LEU A 265 -1.27 -22.19 7.21
N SER A 266 -1.47 -21.36 6.18
CA SER A 266 -0.58 -21.29 5.02
C SER A 266 0.79 -20.76 5.40
N ASP A 267 1.82 -21.10 4.60
CA ASP A 267 3.20 -20.65 4.78
C ASP A 267 3.34 -19.12 4.70
N THR A 268 4.45 -18.57 5.20
CA THR A 268 4.68 -17.12 5.25
C THR A 268 4.81 -16.48 3.85
N TYR A 269 5.43 -17.17 2.92
CA TYR A 269 5.65 -16.65 1.56
C TYR A 269 4.34 -16.49 0.80
N SER A 270 3.46 -17.49 0.89
CA SER A 270 2.11 -17.44 0.32
C SER A 270 1.26 -16.32 0.93
N VAL A 271 1.31 -16.15 2.26
CA VAL A 271 0.58 -15.07 2.96
C VAL A 271 1.05 -13.70 2.49
N ILE A 272 2.36 -13.47 2.43
CA ILE A 272 2.93 -12.17 2.03
C ILE A 272 2.71 -11.90 0.52
N ALA A 273 2.78 -12.93 -0.32
CA ALA A 273 2.46 -12.78 -1.74
C ALA A 273 0.98 -12.41 -1.96
N ALA A 274 0.05 -13.02 -1.21
CA ALA A 274 -1.37 -12.67 -1.25
C ALA A 274 -1.61 -11.23 -0.77
N ALA A 275 -0.96 -10.80 0.32
CA ALA A 275 -1.00 -9.41 0.80
C ALA A 275 -0.45 -8.42 -0.23
N SER A 276 0.64 -8.76 -0.90
CA SER A 276 1.23 -7.98 -1.99
C SER A 276 0.26 -7.85 -3.18
N GLY A 277 -0.42 -8.94 -3.56
CA GLY A 277 -1.47 -8.94 -4.59
C GLY A 277 -2.65 -8.05 -4.22
N SER A 278 -3.06 -8.04 -2.95
CA SER A 278 -4.09 -7.14 -2.44
C SER A 278 -3.65 -5.67 -2.52
N LEU A 279 -2.42 -5.35 -2.10
CA LEU A 279 -1.89 -3.99 -2.13
C LEU A 279 -1.71 -3.46 -3.56
N LYS A 280 -1.33 -4.32 -4.51
CA LYS A 280 -1.15 -3.98 -5.92
C LYS A 280 -2.38 -3.33 -6.56
N GLY A 281 -3.58 -3.70 -6.11
CA GLY A 281 -4.83 -3.26 -6.72
C GLY A 281 -4.97 -1.73 -6.76
N PRO A 282 -5.48 -1.14 -7.87
CA PRO A 282 -5.56 0.32 -8.05
C PRO A 282 -6.50 1.01 -7.06
N ARG A 283 -7.37 0.25 -6.39
CA ARG A 283 -8.25 0.75 -5.33
C ARG A 283 -7.59 0.71 -3.94
N HIS A 284 -6.34 0.26 -3.84
CA HIS A 284 -5.60 0.16 -2.59
C HIS A 284 -4.25 0.87 -2.67
N GLY A 285 -3.18 0.24 -3.14
CA GLY A 285 -1.82 0.81 -3.10
C GLY A 285 -1.45 1.74 -4.26
N GLY A 286 -2.29 1.87 -5.28
CA GLY A 286 -1.99 2.68 -6.46
C GLY A 286 -2.50 4.13 -6.41
N ALA A 287 -3.04 4.59 -5.28
CA ALA A 287 -3.67 5.90 -5.19
C ALA A 287 -2.65 7.06 -5.31
N ASN A 288 -1.45 6.93 -4.74
CA ASN A 288 -0.41 7.95 -4.84
C ASN A 288 0.10 8.19 -6.26
N ILE A 289 0.15 7.14 -7.09
CA ILE A 289 0.48 7.26 -8.53
C ILE A 289 -0.56 8.13 -9.23
N LYS A 290 -1.84 7.89 -8.95
CA LYS A 290 -2.94 8.67 -9.51
C LYS A 290 -2.91 10.13 -9.06
N VAL A 291 -2.52 10.40 -7.82
CA VAL A 291 -2.34 11.78 -7.34
C VAL A 291 -1.28 12.48 -8.18
N VAL A 292 -0.10 11.90 -8.34
CA VAL A 292 0.98 12.52 -9.13
C VAL A 292 0.56 12.75 -10.57
N GLN A 293 -0.04 11.76 -11.23
CA GLN A 293 -0.52 11.88 -12.61
C GLN A 293 -1.59 12.98 -12.76
N MET A 294 -2.52 13.10 -11.80
CA MET A 294 -3.51 14.16 -11.75
C MET A 294 -2.87 15.55 -11.62
N PHE A 295 -1.84 15.67 -10.77
CA PHE A 295 -1.11 16.94 -10.63
C PHE A 295 -0.26 17.27 -11.85
N GLU A 296 0.32 16.29 -12.55
CA GLU A 296 1.02 16.56 -13.83
C GLU A 296 0.05 17.13 -14.87
N GLU A 297 -1.13 16.54 -15.06
CA GLU A 297 -2.14 17.11 -15.97
C GLU A 297 -2.64 18.49 -15.49
N MET A 298 -2.84 18.67 -14.17
CA MET A 298 -3.24 19.97 -13.62
C MET A 298 -2.21 21.04 -13.96
N LYS A 299 -0.91 20.77 -13.82
CA LYS A 299 0.17 21.73 -14.13
C LYS A 299 0.22 22.13 -15.61
N GLU A 300 -0.18 21.24 -16.50
CA GLU A 300 -0.29 21.54 -17.94
C GLU A 300 -1.55 22.33 -18.29
N THR A 301 -2.62 22.17 -17.49
CA THR A 301 -3.95 22.72 -17.78
C THR A 301 -4.20 24.07 -17.10
N VAL A 302 -3.80 24.21 -15.83
CA VAL A 302 -3.94 25.43 -15.04
C VAL A 302 -2.76 26.36 -15.35
N ARG A 303 -3.05 27.58 -15.78
CA ARG A 303 -2.03 28.55 -16.22
C ARG A 303 -1.39 29.27 -15.05
N ASP A 304 -2.21 29.70 -14.10
CA ASP A 304 -1.76 30.35 -12.88
C ASP A 304 -2.05 29.46 -11.67
N TRP A 305 -1.00 28.84 -11.13
CA TRP A 305 -1.08 27.94 -9.96
C TRP A 305 -1.39 28.68 -8.64
N LYS A 306 -1.46 30.02 -8.68
CA LYS A 306 -1.84 30.88 -7.55
C LYS A 306 -3.28 31.37 -7.65
N ASP A 307 -3.95 31.11 -8.76
CA ASP A 307 -5.34 31.47 -8.97
C ASP A 307 -6.30 30.39 -8.46
N ASP A 308 -6.94 30.66 -7.34
CA ASP A 308 -7.89 29.77 -6.69
C ASP A 308 -9.11 29.44 -7.59
N GLU A 309 -9.53 30.37 -8.47
CA GLU A 309 -10.66 30.14 -9.37
C GLU A 309 -10.28 29.17 -10.50
N GLU A 310 -9.10 29.32 -11.11
CA GLU A 310 -8.58 28.37 -12.11
C GLU A 310 -8.42 26.96 -11.52
N ILE A 311 -7.80 26.85 -10.33
CA ILE A 311 -7.64 25.57 -9.63
C ILE A 311 -9.02 24.95 -9.34
N SER A 312 -9.97 25.73 -8.77
CA SER A 312 -11.31 25.23 -8.47
C SER A 312 -12.07 24.79 -9.72
N CYS A 313 -11.90 25.50 -10.83
CA CYS A 313 -12.48 25.13 -12.13
C CYS A 313 -11.95 23.75 -12.58
N TYR A 314 -10.64 23.51 -12.50
CA TYR A 314 -10.06 22.22 -12.83
C TYR A 314 -10.56 21.10 -11.90
N LEU A 315 -10.65 21.33 -10.58
CA LEU A 315 -11.19 20.38 -9.62
C LEU A 315 -12.66 20.02 -9.91
N ASN A 316 -13.47 20.99 -10.33
CA ASN A 316 -14.85 20.75 -10.78
C ASN A 316 -14.88 19.88 -12.05
N ARG A 317 -14.02 20.12 -13.03
CA ARG A 317 -13.90 19.27 -14.23
C ARG A 317 -13.56 17.83 -13.87
N LEU A 318 -12.67 17.60 -12.88
CA LEU A 318 -12.39 16.24 -12.37
C LEU A 318 -13.66 15.56 -11.84
N LEU A 319 -14.46 16.26 -11.00
CA LEU A 319 -15.70 15.70 -10.43
C LEU A 319 -16.75 15.43 -11.48
N ASN A 320 -16.84 16.26 -12.53
CA ASN A 320 -17.74 16.13 -13.65
C ASN A 320 -17.28 15.12 -14.71
N LYS A 321 -16.13 14.46 -14.49
CA LYS A 321 -15.53 13.48 -15.42
C LYS A 321 -15.06 14.11 -16.75
N ASP A 322 -14.69 15.38 -16.75
CA ASP A 322 -14.26 16.14 -17.93
C ASP A 322 -12.74 16.39 -17.95
N ALA A 323 -12.01 15.80 -17.01
CA ALA A 323 -10.56 15.92 -16.92
C ALA A 323 -9.92 14.60 -16.41
N PHE A 324 -8.63 14.46 -16.64
CA PHE A 324 -7.78 13.35 -16.25
C PHE A 324 -8.33 12.00 -16.76
N ASP A 325 -8.58 11.07 -15.88
CA ASP A 325 -9.01 9.70 -16.22
C ASP A 325 -10.54 9.54 -16.26
N HIS A 326 -11.29 10.62 -16.22
CA HIS A 326 -12.75 10.65 -16.27
C HIS A 326 -13.46 9.83 -15.18
N ALA A 327 -12.75 9.52 -14.08
CA ALA A 327 -13.31 8.73 -12.97
C ALA A 327 -14.25 9.54 -12.06
N GLY A 328 -14.22 10.87 -12.14
CA GLY A 328 -15.00 11.76 -11.27
C GLY A 328 -14.45 11.81 -9.84
N LEU A 329 -13.13 11.71 -9.69
CA LEU A 329 -12.44 11.67 -8.39
C LEU A 329 -11.33 12.73 -8.34
N ILE A 330 -11.18 13.37 -7.19
CA ILE A 330 -9.96 14.11 -6.83
C ILE A 330 -9.12 13.15 -6.00
N TYR A 331 -8.07 12.60 -6.61
CA TYR A 331 -7.23 11.60 -5.97
C TYR A 331 -6.46 12.18 -4.77
N GLY A 332 -6.23 11.36 -3.76
CA GLY A 332 -5.61 11.79 -2.51
C GLY A 332 -6.54 12.55 -1.56
N VAL A 333 -7.80 12.81 -1.95
CA VAL A 333 -8.80 13.52 -1.15
C VAL A 333 -9.93 12.57 -0.75
N GLY A 334 -10.15 12.44 0.56
CA GLY A 334 -11.11 11.51 1.17
C GLY A 334 -10.44 10.27 1.74
N HIS A 335 -11.05 9.70 2.77
CA HIS A 335 -10.57 8.48 3.45
C HIS A 335 -11.73 7.69 4.03
N ALA A 336 -11.58 6.37 4.09
CA ALA A 336 -12.61 5.49 4.64
C ALA A 336 -12.93 5.78 6.11
N VAL A 337 -11.95 6.21 6.90
CA VAL A 337 -12.07 6.48 8.35
C VAL A 337 -11.99 7.97 8.63
N TYR A 338 -10.91 8.65 8.22
CA TYR A 338 -10.65 10.05 8.52
C TYR A 338 -11.61 10.99 7.78
N SER A 339 -12.08 12.03 8.47
CA SER A 339 -13.00 13.02 7.92
C SER A 339 -12.53 14.46 8.11
N LYS A 340 -11.69 14.75 9.11
CA LYS A 340 -11.15 16.09 9.38
C LYS A 340 -9.68 16.21 9.02
N SER A 341 -8.89 15.19 9.30
CA SER A 341 -7.46 15.13 8.93
C SER A 341 -6.97 13.68 8.98
N ASP A 342 -6.02 13.35 8.13
CA ASP A 342 -5.19 12.14 8.25
C ASP A 342 -3.87 12.53 8.93
N PRO A 343 -3.52 11.98 10.11
CA PRO A 343 -2.32 12.36 10.83
C PRO A 343 -1.04 12.13 10.01
N ARG A 344 -1.07 11.15 9.12
CA ARG A 344 0.07 10.85 8.24
C ARG A 344 0.29 11.97 7.22
N ALA A 345 -0.78 12.48 6.61
CA ALA A 345 -0.70 13.62 5.69
C ALA A 345 -0.22 14.89 6.41
N VAL A 346 -0.68 15.11 7.65
CA VAL A 346 -0.23 16.25 8.47
C VAL A 346 1.26 16.17 8.75
N ILE A 347 1.76 14.98 9.15
CA ILE A 347 3.19 14.77 9.40
C ILE A 347 3.99 14.99 8.11
N PHE A 348 3.58 14.40 6.99
CA PHE A 348 4.26 14.57 5.70
C PHE A 348 4.38 16.04 5.32
N LYS A 349 3.31 16.79 5.42
CA LYS A 349 3.28 18.21 5.05
C LYS A 349 4.43 19.00 5.67
N GLY A 350 4.73 18.78 6.96
CA GLY A 350 5.83 19.47 7.65
C GLY A 350 7.22 19.14 7.11
N PHE A 351 7.41 18.00 6.46
CA PHE A 351 8.69 17.61 5.86
C PHE A 351 8.75 17.90 4.35
N VAL A 352 7.61 17.88 3.67
CA VAL A 352 7.50 18.18 2.23
C VAL A 352 7.94 19.59 1.92
N GLU A 353 7.56 20.57 2.74
CA GLU A 353 7.97 21.97 2.59
C GLU A 353 9.49 22.10 2.51
N LYS A 354 10.22 21.58 3.48
CA LYS A 354 11.69 21.62 3.54
C LYS A 354 12.35 20.93 2.34
N LEU A 355 11.82 19.77 1.94
CA LEU A 355 12.36 19.05 0.79
C LEU A 355 12.06 19.79 -0.52
N SER A 356 10.89 20.41 -0.66
CA SER A 356 10.53 21.19 -1.84
C SER A 356 11.43 22.41 -2.03
N GLU A 357 11.84 23.05 -0.94
CA GLU A 357 12.83 24.14 -0.96
C GLU A 357 14.20 23.61 -1.43
N GLU A 358 14.71 22.50 -0.86
CA GLU A 358 16.00 21.89 -1.27
C GLU A 358 15.99 21.50 -2.75
N LYS A 359 14.85 21.02 -3.27
CA LYS A 359 14.71 20.57 -4.65
C LYS A 359 14.29 21.67 -5.64
N GLY A 360 14.03 22.90 -5.18
CA GLY A 360 13.56 24.00 -6.03
C GLY A 360 12.14 23.78 -6.56
N LEU A 361 11.29 23.04 -5.83
CA LEU A 361 9.91 22.70 -6.19
C LEU A 361 8.87 23.36 -5.25
N HIS A 362 9.22 24.48 -4.64
CA HIS A 362 8.35 25.18 -3.69
C HIS A 362 7.02 25.65 -4.33
N ASP A 363 7.06 26.14 -5.57
CA ASP A 363 5.81 26.55 -6.27
C ASP A 363 4.86 25.36 -6.50
N GLU A 364 5.39 24.16 -6.76
CA GLU A 364 4.58 22.95 -6.85
C GLU A 364 4.01 22.55 -5.47
N PHE A 365 4.77 22.71 -4.39
CA PHE A 365 4.26 22.51 -3.03
C PHE A 365 3.11 23.47 -2.70
N GLU A 366 3.19 24.74 -3.11
CA GLU A 366 2.12 25.69 -2.93
C GLU A 366 0.85 25.32 -3.73
N LEU A 367 1.00 24.73 -4.92
CA LEU A 367 -0.12 24.15 -5.66
C LEU A 367 -0.80 23.02 -4.87
N TYR A 368 -0.02 22.12 -4.26
CA TYR A 368 -0.56 21.07 -3.36
C TYR A 368 -1.31 21.69 -2.18
N ASN A 369 -0.79 22.74 -1.56
CA ASN A 369 -1.46 23.47 -0.47
C ASN A 369 -2.79 24.07 -0.91
N SER A 370 -2.84 24.66 -2.11
CA SER A 370 -4.06 25.23 -2.68
C SER A 370 -5.11 24.15 -2.95
N VAL A 371 -4.71 23.02 -3.52
CA VAL A 371 -5.63 21.89 -3.76
C VAL A 371 -6.12 21.29 -2.43
N GLU A 372 -5.26 21.11 -1.42
CA GLU A 372 -5.67 20.66 -0.07
C GLU A 372 -6.77 21.54 0.52
N ARG A 373 -6.66 22.85 0.34
CA ARG A 373 -7.61 23.84 0.86
C ARG A 373 -8.91 23.88 0.04
N LEU A 374 -8.83 23.82 -1.28
CA LEU A 374 -9.96 24.01 -2.18
C LEU A 374 -10.77 22.74 -2.43
N ALA A 375 -10.13 21.58 -2.52
CA ALA A 375 -10.80 20.32 -2.86
C ALA A 375 -11.98 19.96 -1.92
N PRO A 376 -11.86 20.09 -0.57
CA PRO A 376 -13.01 19.86 0.31
C PRO A 376 -14.20 20.78 0.04
N GLN A 377 -13.94 22.04 -0.35
CA GLN A 377 -14.99 23.04 -0.65
C GLN A 377 -15.71 22.68 -1.95
N VAL A 378 -14.95 22.35 -2.99
CA VAL A 378 -15.47 21.93 -4.30
C VAL A 378 -16.30 20.65 -4.17
N ILE A 379 -15.79 19.63 -3.46
CA ILE A 379 -16.53 18.38 -3.23
C ILE A 379 -17.83 18.62 -2.47
N SER A 380 -17.82 19.49 -1.45
CA SER A 380 -19.00 19.80 -0.65
C SER A 380 -20.06 20.58 -1.42
N GLY A 381 -19.67 21.37 -2.43
CA GLY A 381 -20.57 22.09 -3.32
C GLY A 381 -21.30 21.15 -4.29
N GLU A 382 -20.62 20.13 -4.80
CA GLU A 382 -21.12 19.20 -5.81
C GLU A 382 -21.83 17.96 -5.26
N ARG A 383 -21.51 17.55 -4.03
CA ARG A 383 -22.00 16.30 -3.44
C ARG A 383 -22.54 16.51 -2.03
N GLN A 384 -23.67 15.89 -1.74
CA GLN A 384 -24.19 15.83 -0.36
C GLN A 384 -23.24 15.00 0.52
N MET A 385 -22.53 15.67 1.42
CA MET A 385 -21.55 15.04 2.30
C MET A 385 -22.13 14.74 3.68
N TYR A 386 -22.10 13.47 4.07
CA TYR A 386 -22.52 13.05 5.43
C TYR A 386 -21.38 13.15 6.46
N LYS A 387 -20.15 13.33 6.00
CA LYS A 387 -18.94 13.55 6.83
C LYS A 387 -17.99 14.49 6.09
N GLY A 388 -17.11 15.16 6.83
CA GLY A 388 -16.06 16.00 6.25
C GLY A 388 -15.12 15.21 5.32
N VAL A 389 -14.36 15.93 4.52
CA VAL A 389 -13.36 15.39 3.58
C VAL A 389 -12.03 16.04 3.87
N SER A 390 -10.98 15.25 3.94
CA SER A 390 -9.59 15.71 4.09
C SER A 390 -8.67 14.95 3.15
N VAL A 391 -7.50 15.50 2.91
CA VAL A 391 -6.43 14.78 2.20
C VAL A 391 -5.97 13.58 3.05
N ASN A 392 -5.53 12.54 2.35
CA ASN A 392 -4.99 11.32 2.96
C ASN A 392 -3.48 11.21 2.71
N VAL A 393 -2.84 10.14 3.19
CA VAL A 393 -1.40 9.94 3.09
C VAL A 393 -0.90 9.94 1.63
N ASP A 394 -1.71 9.44 0.68
CA ASP A 394 -1.34 9.33 -0.73
C ASP A 394 -1.21 10.70 -1.41
N PHE A 395 -1.87 11.73 -0.87
CA PHE A 395 -1.82 13.08 -1.40
C PHE A 395 -0.40 13.65 -1.42
N TYR A 396 0.36 13.48 -0.34
CA TYR A 396 1.74 13.98 -0.25
C TYR A 396 2.80 12.93 -0.58
N SER A 397 2.54 11.63 -0.36
CA SER A 397 3.56 10.60 -0.52
C SER A 397 4.09 10.50 -1.94
N GLY A 398 3.23 10.65 -2.95
CA GLY A 398 3.66 10.64 -4.35
C GLY A 398 4.58 11.82 -4.68
N PHE A 399 4.28 13.01 -4.16
CA PHE A 399 5.13 14.18 -4.33
C PHE A 399 6.49 14.04 -3.63
N VAL A 400 6.50 13.47 -2.42
CA VAL A 400 7.76 13.10 -1.73
C VAL A 400 8.58 12.16 -2.59
N TYR A 401 7.99 11.09 -3.12
CA TYR A 401 8.72 10.12 -3.95
C TYR A 401 9.26 10.75 -5.23
N LYS A 402 8.51 11.66 -5.85
CA LYS A 402 8.97 12.45 -6.99
C LYS A 402 10.21 13.29 -6.62
N MET A 403 10.16 14.03 -5.51
CA MET A 403 11.28 14.86 -5.02
C MET A 403 12.51 14.03 -4.67
N LEU A 404 12.33 12.81 -4.20
CA LEU A 404 13.40 11.84 -3.95
C LEU A 404 13.96 11.21 -5.24
N GLY A 405 13.37 11.52 -6.40
CA GLY A 405 13.76 10.92 -7.69
C GLY A 405 13.46 9.43 -7.78
N LEU A 406 12.47 8.94 -7.01
CA LEU A 406 12.03 7.56 -7.13
C LEU A 406 11.24 7.38 -8.44
N PRO A 407 11.50 6.33 -9.24
CA PRO A 407 10.69 6.02 -10.40
C PRO A 407 9.25 5.64 -9.98
N ILE A 408 8.29 6.02 -10.79
CA ILE A 408 6.86 5.83 -10.50
C ILE A 408 6.50 4.35 -10.32
N GLU A 409 7.20 3.45 -10.97
CA GLU A 409 7.07 2.00 -10.86
C GLU A 409 7.37 1.49 -9.45
N LEU A 410 8.15 2.23 -8.67
CA LEU A 410 8.51 1.88 -7.29
C LEU A 410 7.58 2.49 -6.22
N TYR A 411 6.61 3.33 -6.56
CA TYR A 411 5.75 3.97 -5.55
C TYR A 411 4.96 2.95 -4.72
N THR A 412 4.27 2.02 -5.36
CA THR A 412 3.57 0.94 -4.65
C THR A 412 4.53 -0.07 -3.99
N PRO A 413 5.64 -0.49 -4.61
CA PRO A 413 6.69 -1.27 -3.92
C PRO A 413 7.26 -0.61 -2.66
N ILE A 414 7.53 0.69 -2.64
CA ILE A 414 7.97 1.41 -1.42
C ILE A 414 6.91 1.29 -0.31
N PHE A 415 5.64 1.42 -0.67
CA PHE A 415 4.55 1.18 0.26
C PHE A 415 4.55 -0.29 0.77
N ALA A 416 4.79 -1.27 -0.11
CA ALA A 416 4.88 -2.69 0.27
C ALA A 416 6.06 -2.96 1.21
N ILE A 417 7.24 -2.37 0.95
CA ILE A 417 8.42 -2.48 1.82
C ILE A 417 8.07 -2.05 3.25
N ALA A 418 7.42 -0.92 3.39
CA ALA A 418 6.98 -0.43 4.69
C ALA A 418 5.92 -1.34 5.32
N ARG A 419 4.87 -1.69 4.57
CA ARG A 419 3.72 -2.47 5.05
C ARG A 419 4.07 -3.92 5.36
N MET A 420 5.21 -4.43 4.89
CA MET A 420 5.74 -5.75 5.25
C MET A 420 5.84 -5.92 6.77
N VAL A 421 6.18 -4.87 7.50
CA VAL A 421 6.22 -4.87 8.97
C VAL A 421 4.82 -5.09 9.56
N GLY A 422 3.82 -4.33 9.10
CA GLY A 422 2.43 -4.47 9.54
C GLY A 422 1.86 -5.86 9.21
N TRP A 423 2.09 -6.36 8.01
CA TRP A 423 1.66 -7.72 7.62
C TRP A 423 2.32 -8.78 8.53
N SER A 424 3.62 -8.65 8.80
CA SER A 424 4.35 -9.54 9.71
C SER A 424 3.74 -9.52 11.11
N ALA A 425 3.45 -8.33 11.66
CA ALA A 425 2.82 -8.21 12.97
C ALA A 425 1.42 -8.85 13.00
N HIS A 426 0.58 -8.63 11.97
CA HIS A 426 -0.74 -9.24 11.87
C HIS A 426 -0.67 -10.76 11.72
N ARG A 427 0.31 -11.29 10.97
CA ARG A 427 0.54 -12.72 10.86
C ARG A 427 0.92 -13.33 12.21
N MET A 428 1.88 -12.72 12.91
CA MET A 428 2.32 -13.17 14.24
C MET A 428 1.15 -13.15 15.25
N GLU A 429 0.34 -12.08 15.25
CA GLU A 429 -0.82 -11.97 16.16
C GLU A 429 -1.88 -13.04 15.85
N GLU A 430 -2.19 -13.29 14.57
CA GLU A 430 -3.17 -14.30 14.17
C GLU A 430 -2.74 -15.71 14.61
N LEU A 431 -1.46 -16.07 14.44
CA LEU A 431 -0.92 -17.35 14.91
C LEU A 431 -0.87 -17.44 16.44
N ALA A 432 -0.48 -16.36 17.12
CA ALA A 432 -0.38 -16.33 18.58
C ALA A 432 -1.74 -16.44 19.27
N THR A 433 -2.81 -15.95 18.64
CA THR A 433 -4.17 -16.07 19.18
C THR A 433 -4.82 -17.42 18.91
N ASN A 434 -4.15 -18.29 18.16
CA ASN A 434 -4.67 -19.59 17.76
C ASN A 434 -6.06 -19.49 17.14
N GLY A 435 -6.21 -18.54 16.20
CA GLY A 435 -7.47 -18.15 15.59
C GLY A 435 -8.15 -19.29 14.82
N LYS A 436 -9.48 -19.17 14.67
CA LYS A 436 -10.23 -20.06 13.78
C LYS A 436 -10.09 -19.56 12.36
N ILE A 437 -10.20 -20.50 11.38
CA ILE A 437 -10.25 -20.13 9.97
C ILE A 437 -11.34 -19.07 9.73
N ILE A 438 -10.97 -17.95 9.10
CA ILE A 438 -11.88 -16.85 8.78
C ILE A 438 -12.77 -17.29 7.62
N ARG A 439 -14.04 -17.50 7.91
CA ARG A 439 -15.02 -18.03 6.95
C ARG A 439 -16.37 -17.31 7.10
N PRO A 440 -16.56 -16.16 6.42
CA PRO A 440 -17.84 -15.46 6.45
C PRO A 440 -18.92 -16.27 5.74
N ALA A 441 -20.19 -16.05 6.14
CA ALA A 441 -21.33 -16.65 5.48
C ALA A 441 -21.72 -15.89 4.21
N TYR A 442 -22.17 -16.63 3.20
CA TYR A 442 -22.75 -16.07 1.97
C TYR A 442 -24.17 -16.61 1.78
N LYS A 443 -25.12 -15.73 1.45
CA LYS A 443 -26.49 -16.08 1.12
C LYS A 443 -26.59 -16.45 -0.36
N THR A 444 -27.00 -17.70 -0.67
CA THR A 444 -27.32 -18.07 -2.04
C THR A 444 -28.63 -17.43 -2.52
N LEU A 445 -28.63 -17.04 -3.77
CA LEU A 445 -29.84 -16.58 -4.51
C LEU A 445 -30.32 -17.59 -5.53
N CYS A 446 -29.58 -18.70 -5.72
CA CYS A 446 -29.97 -19.77 -6.62
C CYS A 446 -31.13 -20.55 -6.05
N VAL A 447 -32.06 -20.96 -6.91
CA VAL A 447 -33.10 -21.97 -6.62
C VAL A 447 -32.55 -23.35 -6.92
N ASP A 448 -33.01 -24.33 -6.18
CA ASP A 448 -32.65 -25.72 -6.43
C ASP A 448 -33.20 -26.17 -7.79
N ARG A 449 -32.42 -26.93 -8.52
CA ARG A 449 -32.76 -27.45 -9.85
C ARG A 449 -32.37 -28.92 -9.93
N ASP A 450 -33.21 -29.72 -10.58
CA ASP A 450 -32.84 -31.09 -10.91
C ASP A 450 -31.81 -31.13 -12.02
N TYR A 451 -30.96 -32.16 -11.98
CA TYR A 451 -30.03 -32.41 -13.06
C TYR A 451 -30.74 -32.85 -14.31
N VAL A 452 -30.44 -32.28 -15.45
CA VAL A 452 -30.95 -32.68 -16.77
C VAL A 452 -29.81 -33.33 -17.54
N ASP A 453 -30.05 -34.48 -18.14
CA ASP A 453 -29.07 -35.21 -18.93
C ASP A 453 -28.60 -34.37 -20.14
N LEU A 454 -27.35 -34.55 -20.56
CA LEU A 454 -26.78 -33.75 -21.65
C LEU A 454 -27.58 -33.83 -22.96
N ALA A 455 -28.18 -34.95 -23.22
CA ALA A 455 -29.00 -35.15 -24.42
C ALA A 455 -30.36 -34.42 -24.39
N ASP A 456 -30.80 -34.00 -23.21
CA ASP A 456 -32.12 -33.41 -22.97
C ASP A 456 -32.08 -31.90 -22.65
N ARG A 457 -30.92 -31.28 -22.84
CA ARG A 457 -30.65 -29.83 -22.59
C ARG A 457 -30.95 -28.95 -23.78
#